data_7fa73b1053c4e87c367b65fbd56ce574
#
_entry.id   7fa73b1053c4e87c367b65fbd56ce574
#
_cell.length_a   1.000
_cell.length_b   1.000
_cell.length_c   1.000
_cell.angle_alpha   90.00
_cell.angle_beta   90.00
_cell.angle_gamma   90.00
#
_symmetry.space_group_name_H-M   'P 1'
#
loop_
_entity.id
_entity.type
_entity.pdbx_description
1 polymer ?
#
loop_
_entity_poly.entity_id
_entity_poly.type
_entity_poly.pdbx_seq_one_letter_code
_entity_poly.pdbx_strand_id
1 'polypeptide(L)'
;MFAQGLWETIYVVVLSTLFSYIIGLPLGLLLAVTDADGLRPSSGVNKVFGTVVNLLRSVPFLIMVFLLTAFTRLIVGTTVGSPAMIPPLVIAAFPFVARLVESSVREVDRGVIEAAQSMGASTFQIVTRVILPEATPSLITGATTATVTILG
;
A
#
# COMPACT_ATOMS: atom_id res chain seq x y z
N MET A 1 14.97 -17.76 -24.07
CA MET A 1 14.01 -18.31 -23.09
C MET A 1 14.30 -17.84 -21.68
N PHE A 2 15.47 -18.10 -21.09
CA PHE A 2 15.79 -17.71 -19.70
C PHE A 2 15.78 -16.18 -19.47
N ALA A 3 16.43 -15.43 -20.35
CA ALA A 3 16.47 -13.96 -20.27
C ALA A 3 15.08 -13.30 -20.43
N GLN A 4 14.20 -13.89 -21.25
CA GLN A 4 12.82 -13.41 -21.38
C GLN A 4 12.01 -13.64 -20.11
N GLY A 5 12.11 -14.84 -19.52
CA GLY A 5 11.42 -15.13 -18.26
C GLY A 5 11.90 -14.23 -17.10
N LEU A 6 13.21 -13.97 -17.04
CA LEU A 6 13.76 -13.03 -16.05
C LEU A 6 13.23 -11.61 -16.26
N TRP A 7 13.19 -11.12 -17.49
CA TRP A 7 12.64 -9.81 -17.84
C TRP A 7 11.16 -9.70 -17.47
N GLU A 8 10.36 -10.71 -17.80
CA GLU A 8 8.94 -10.75 -17.47
C GLU A 8 8.71 -10.73 -15.97
N THR A 9 9.50 -11.48 -15.19
CA THR A 9 9.42 -11.46 -13.73
C THR A 9 9.74 -10.09 -13.17
N ILE A 10 10.84 -9.46 -13.61
CA ILE A 10 11.23 -8.12 -13.17
C ILE A 10 10.13 -7.10 -13.51
N TYR A 11 9.64 -7.14 -14.73
CA TYR A 11 8.57 -6.24 -15.20
C TYR A 11 7.30 -6.38 -14.36
N VAL A 12 6.81 -7.60 -14.14
CA VAL A 12 5.60 -7.86 -13.34
C VAL A 12 5.79 -7.41 -11.90
N VAL A 13 6.91 -7.75 -11.27
CA VAL A 13 7.19 -7.38 -9.87
C VAL A 13 7.29 -5.87 -9.70
N VAL A 14 8.07 -5.19 -10.56
CA VAL A 14 8.25 -3.74 -10.48
C VAL A 14 6.93 -3.00 -10.67
N LEU A 15 6.15 -3.34 -11.69
CA LEU A 15 4.86 -2.70 -11.94
C LEU A 15 3.85 -3.00 -10.83
N SER A 16 3.77 -4.25 -10.37
CA SER A 16 2.85 -4.62 -9.30
C SER A 16 3.21 -3.89 -7.99
N THR A 17 4.49 -3.79 -7.64
CA THR A 17 4.95 -3.03 -6.48
C THR A 17 4.60 -1.55 -6.62
N LEU A 18 4.90 -0.95 -7.78
CA LEU A 18 4.63 0.46 -8.04
C LEU A 18 3.14 0.79 -7.89
N PHE A 19 2.26 0.04 -8.56
CA PHE A 19 0.81 0.25 -8.47
C PHE A 19 0.27 -0.03 -7.06
N SER A 20 0.80 -1.04 -6.39
CA SER A 20 0.44 -1.32 -4.99
C SER A 20 0.80 -0.17 -4.06
N TYR A 21 1.93 0.51 -4.30
CA TYR A 21 2.33 1.71 -3.56
C TYR A 21 1.48 2.94 -3.91
N ILE A 22 1.14 3.13 -5.18
CA ILE A 22 0.25 4.23 -5.61
C ILE A 22 -1.11 4.17 -4.89
N ILE A 23 -1.64 2.97 -4.66
CA ILE A 23 -2.91 2.75 -3.96
C ILE A 23 -2.69 2.65 -2.45
N GLY A 24 -1.70 1.88 -2.03
CA GLY A 24 -1.46 1.54 -0.62
C GLY A 24 -0.93 2.70 0.21
N LEU A 25 -0.12 3.60 -0.36
CA LEU A 25 0.43 4.74 0.36
C LEU A 25 -0.66 5.74 0.80
N PRO A 26 -1.56 6.23 -0.08
CA PRO A 26 -2.65 7.09 0.36
C PRO A 26 -3.59 6.40 1.36
N LEU A 27 -3.87 5.11 1.15
CA LEU A 27 -4.74 4.34 2.04
C LEU A 27 -4.10 4.11 3.41
N GLY A 28 -2.81 3.81 3.47
CA GLY A 28 -2.07 3.67 4.72
C GLY A 28 -1.97 4.98 5.50
N LEU A 29 -1.73 6.10 4.80
CA LEU A 29 -1.78 7.44 5.40
C LEU A 29 -3.18 7.77 5.95
N LEU A 30 -4.22 7.44 5.20
CA LEU A 30 -5.61 7.63 5.65
C LEU A 30 -5.89 6.84 6.93
N LEU A 31 -5.48 5.58 6.98
CA LEU A 31 -5.65 4.73 8.16
C LEU A 31 -4.91 5.29 9.36
N ALA A 32 -3.67 5.75 9.20
CA ALA A 32 -2.87 6.32 10.27
C ALA A 32 -3.43 7.66 10.77
N VAL A 33 -3.88 8.53 9.87
CA VAL A 33 -4.45 9.85 10.21
C VAL A 33 -5.79 9.71 10.90
N THR A 34 -6.62 8.75 10.51
CA THR A 34 -7.97 8.53 11.06
C THR A 34 -8.01 7.60 12.26
N ASP A 35 -6.88 7.05 12.67
CA ASP A 35 -6.77 6.23 13.88
C ASP A 35 -7.15 7.03 15.13
N ALA A 36 -7.48 6.33 16.21
CA ALA A 36 -7.88 6.94 17.50
C ALA A 36 -6.84 7.94 18.01
N ASP A 37 -5.56 7.64 17.82
CA ASP A 37 -4.42 8.47 18.20
C ASP A 37 -3.86 9.29 17.01
N GLY A 38 -4.55 9.33 15.90
CA GLY A 38 -4.12 10.03 14.67
C GLY A 38 -4.41 11.53 14.71
N LEU A 39 -3.97 12.23 13.64
CA LEU A 39 -4.15 13.68 13.50
C LEU A 39 -5.61 14.12 13.41
N ARG A 40 -6.45 13.30 12.79
CA ARG A 40 -7.91 13.54 12.65
C ARG A 40 -8.66 12.25 12.91
N PRO A 41 -8.86 11.86 14.17
CA PRO A 41 -9.55 10.63 14.53
C PRO A 41 -10.94 10.55 13.88
N SER A 42 -11.20 9.45 13.19
CA SER A 42 -12.50 9.16 12.60
C SER A 42 -12.78 7.65 12.66
N SER A 43 -13.46 7.23 13.70
CA SER A 43 -13.78 5.83 13.93
C SER A 43 -14.53 5.16 12.76
N GLY A 44 -15.45 5.88 12.11
CA GLY A 44 -16.21 5.38 10.96
C GLY A 44 -15.31 5.11 9.76
N VAL A 45 -14.53 6.10 9.34
CA VAL A 45 -13.61 6.00 8.20
C VAL A 45 -12.56 4.92 8.45
N ASN A 46 -11.93 4.95 9.62
CA ASN A 46 -10.90 3.98 9.99
C ASN A 46 -11.43 2.55 10.01
N LYS A 47 -12.61 2.31 10.59
CA LYS A 47 -13.23 1.00 10.61
C LYS A 47 -13.59 0.48 9.23
N VAL A 48 -14.20 1.31 8.37
CA VAL A 48 -14.59 0.90 7.02
C VAL A 48 -13.35 0.51 6.20
N PHE A 49 -12.39 1.39 6.06
CA PHE A 49 -11.18 1.11 5.27
C PHE A 49 -10.30 0.04 5.91
N GLY A 50 -10.16 0.04 7.24
CA GLY A 50 -9.43 -0.99 7.97
C GLY A 50 -10.04 -2.38 7.79
N THR A 51 -11.37 -2.49 7.79
CA THR A 51 -12.08 -3.75 7.54
C THR A 51 -11.87 -4.23 6.11
N VAL A 52 -11.99 -3.34 5.12
CA VAL A 52 -11.73 -3.68 3.71
C VAL A 52 -10.30 -4.19 3.53
N VAL A 53 -9.31 -3.49 4.08
CA VAL A 53 -7.90 -3.90 4.03
C VAL A 53 -7.71 -5.28 4.68
N ASN A 54 -8.31 -5.52 5.84
CA ASN A 54 -8.18 -6.80 6.53
C ASN A 54 -8.88 -7.94 5.78
N LEU A 55 -10.06 -7.71 5.21
CA LEU A 55 -10.78 -8.70 4.41
C LEU A 55 -9.97 -9.11 3.17
N LEU A 56 -9.42 -8.14 2.43
CA LEU A 56 -8.59 -8.42 1.26
C LEU A 56 -7.32 -9.22 1.62
N ARG A 57 -6.71 -8.93 2.76
CA ARG A 57 -5.55 -9.69 3.26
C ARG A 57 -5.88 -11.11 3.72
N SER A 58 -7.14 -11.36 4.05
CA SER A 58 -7.59 -12.68 4.49
C SER A 58 -7.83 -13.65 3.33
N VAL A 59 -7.93 -13.13 2.10
CA VAL A 59 -8.16 -13.96 0.91
C VAL A 59 -6.82 -14.50 0.40
N PRO A 60 -6.66 -15.84 0.29
CA PRO A 60 -5.48 -16.42 -0.32
C PRO A 60 -5.27 -15.95 -1.76
N PHE A 61 -4.02 -15.69 -2.14
CA PHE A 61 -3.67 -15.13 -3.45
C PHE A 61 -4.28 -15.93 -4.63
N LEU A 62 -4.22 -17.26 -4.58
CA LEU A 62 -4.79 -18.11 -5.63
C LEU A 62 -6.30 -17.88 -5.81
N ILE A 63 -7.04 -17.73 -4.71
CA ILE A 63 -8.47 -17.44 -4.76
C ILE A 63 -8.68 -16.04 -5.36
N MET A 64 -7.85 -15.07 -5.00
CA MET A 64 -7.89 -13.71 -5.55
C MET A 64 -7.72 -13.72 -7.07
N VAL A 65 -6.77 -14.50 -7.59
CA VAL A 65 -6.56 -14.66 -9.05
C VAL A 65 -7.83 -15.15 -9.74
N PHE A 66 -8.48 -16.19 -9.19
CA PHE A 66 -9.72 -16.70 -9.78
C PHE A 66 -10.88 -15.70 -9.72
N LEU A 67 -11.08 -15.05 -8.58
CA LEU A 67 -12.15 -14.05 -8.41
C LEU A 67 -11.96 -12.85 -9.35
N LEU A 68 -10.71 -12.47 -9.60
CA LEU A 68 -10.38 -11.30 -10.41
C LEU A 68 -10.19 -11.62 -11.90
N THR A 69 -10.40 -12.86 -12.34
CA THR A 69 -10.22 -13.26 -13.75
C THR A 69 -11.03 -12.37 -14.71
N ALA A 70 -12.31 -12.14 -14.41
CA ALA A 70 -13.17 -11.28 -15.22
C ALA A 70 -12.68 -9.81 -15.20
N PHE A 71 -12.29 -9.31 -14.04
CA PHE A 71 -11.76 -7.96 -13.86
C PHE A 71 -10.42 -7.77 -14.59
N THR A 72 -9.53 -8.75 -14.49
CA THR A 72 -8.24 -8.76 -15.21
C THR A 72 -8.46 -8.69 -16.72
N ARG A 73 -9.43 -9.46 -17.24
CA ARG A 73 -9.77 -9.45 -18.67
C ARG A 73 -10.28 -8.08 -19.14
N LEU A 74 -11.02 -7.37 -18.30
CA LEU A 74 -11.52 -6.01 -18.61
C LEU A 74 -10.39 -4.98 -18.69
N ILE A 75 -9.35 -5.10 -17.84
CA ILE A 75 -8.25 -4.13 -17.78
C ILE A 75 -7.16 -4.45 -18.81
N VAL A 76 -6.75 -5.72 -18.88
CA VAL A 76 -5.57 -6.15 -19.67
C VAL A 76 -5.97 -6.72 -21.03
N GLY A 77 -7.25 -7.09 -21.20
CA GLY A 77 -7.76 -7.73 -22.43
C GLY A 77 -7.49 -9.22 -22.52
N THR A 78 -6.70 -9.79 -21.59
CA THR A 78 -6.37 -11.21 -21.52
C THR A 78 -6.37 -11.71 -20.08
N THR A 79 -6.49 -13.01 -19.90
CA THR A 79 -6.38 -13.69 -18.60
C THR A 79 -5.16 -14.59 -18.53
N VAL A 80 -4.33 -14.59 -19.58
CA VAL A 80 -3.17 -15.46 -19.70
C VAL A 80 -1.93 -14.62 -20.01
N GLY A 81 -0.79 -15.01 -19.45
CA GLY A 81 0.50 -14.36 -19.66
C GLY A 81 0.88 -13.40 -18.53
N SER A 82 2.11 -12.93 -18.59
CA SER A 82 2.72 -12.08 -17.54
C SER A 82 1.93 -10.79 -17.25
N PRO A 83 1.40 -10.06 -18.24
CA PRO A 83 0.59 -8.87 -17.96
C PRO A 83 -0.71 -9.15 -17.18
N ALA A 84 -1.30 -10.34 -17.38
CA ALA A 84 -2.52 -10.74 -16.68
C ALA A 84 -2.32 -11.00 -15.19
N MET A 85 -1.08 -11.17 -14.73
CA MET A 85 -0.75 -11.35 -13.31
C MET A 85 -0.73 -10.03 -12.53
N ILE A 86 -0.55 -8.89 -13.20
CA ILE A 86 -0.39 -7.60 -12.54
C ILE A 86 -1.64 -7.19 -11.74
N PRO A 87 -2.88 -7.17 -12.28
CA PRO A 87 -4.04 -6.74 -11.51
C PRO A 87 -4.29 -7.57 -10.23
N PRO A 88 -4.27 -8.92 -10.27
CA PRO A 88 -4.42 -9.71 -9.06
C PRO A 88 -3.30 -9.48 -8.04
N LEU A 89 -2.04 -9.33 -8.49
CA LEU A 89 -0.90 -9.04 -7.61
C LEU A 89 -1.06 -7.67 -6.94
N VAL A 90 -1.47 -6.65 -7.68
CA VAL A 90 -1.72 -5.30 -7.13
C VAL A 90 -2.82 -5.35 -6.08
N ILE A 91 -3.95 -6.01 -6.37
CA ILE A 91 -5.09 -6.09 -5.45
C ILE A 91 -4.75 -6.91 -4.20
N ALA A 92 -3.92 -7.94 -4.32
CA ALA A 92 -3.44 -8.71 -3.18
C ALA A 92 -2.39 -7.95 -2.35
N ALA A 93 -1.55 -7.14 -3.00
CA ALA A 93 -0.41 -6.49 -2.35
C ALA A 93 -0.74 -5.11 -1.76
N PHE A 94 -1.63 -4.30 -2.36
CA PHE A 94 -1.88 -2.95 -1.84
C PHE A 94 -2.41 -2.91 -0.40
N PRO A 95 -3.23 -3.87 0.10
CA PRO A 95 -3.65 -3.87 1.49
C PRO A 95 -2.50 -4.15 2.45
N PHE A 96 -1.53 -4.97 2.02
CA PHE A 96 -0.30 -5.21 2.75
C PHE A 96 0.57 -3.95 2.80
N VAL A 97 0.75 -3.29 1.65
CA VAL A 97 1.46 -2.00 1.56
C VAL A 97 0.79 -0.94 2.44
N ALA A 98 -0.54 -0.84 2.43
CA ALA A 98 -1.27 0.11 3.27
C ALA A 98 -0.96 -0.09 4.77
N ARG A 99 -0.84 -1.33 5.23
CA ARG A 99 -0.45 -1.64 6.62
C ARG A 99 1.01 -1.33 6.91
N LEU A 100 1.91 -1.56 5.96
CA LEU A 100 3.31 -1.14 6.11
C LEU A 100 3.43 0.39 6.24
N VAL A 101 2.73 1.13 5.40
CA VAL A 101 2.69 2.60 5.45
C VAL A 101 2.10 3.08 6.77
N GLU A 102 0.97 2.53 7.20
CA GLU A 102 0.37 2.85 8.50
C GLU A 102 1.36 2.62 9.65
N SER A 103 2.08 1.50 9.65
CA SER A 103 3.11 1.20 10.64
C SER A 103 4.25 2.21 10.60
N SER A 104 4.76 2.53 9.40
CA SER A 104 5.85 3.50 9.22
C SER A 104 5.47 4.91 9.72
N VAL A 105 4.23 5.31 9.51
CA VAL A 105 3.72 6.60 10.01
C VAL A 105 3.63 6.61 11.54
N ARG A 106 3.26 5.50 12.15
CA ARG A 106 3.20 5.38 13.62
C ARG A 106 4.57 5.40 14.29
N GLU A 107 5.64 5.11 13.56
CA GLU A 107 7.03 5.20 14.08
C GLU A 107 7.53 6.65 14.18
N VAL A 108 6.87 7.61 13.52
CA VAL A 108 7.24 9.02 13.59
C VAL A 108 7.03 9.56 15.02
N ASP A 109 8.03 10.27 15.53
CA ASP A 109 8.01 10.84 16.86
C ASP A 109 6.83 11.80 17.06
N ARG A 110 6.03 11.54 18.07
CA ARG A 110 4.87 12.38 18.42
C ARG A 110 5.29 13.80 18.79
N GLY A 111 6.45 13.99 19.39
CA GLY A 111 6.95 15.31 19.76
C GLY A 111 7.15 16.22 18.54
N VAL A 112 7.63 15.67 17.42
CA VAL A 112 7.78 16.42 16.18
C VAL A 112 6.41 16.82 15.60
N ILE A 113 5.43 15.93 15.67
CA ILE A 113 4.06 16.19 15.23
C ILE A 113 3.40 17.26 16.12
N GLU A 114 3.53 17.15 17.43
CA GLU A 114 2.98 18.11 18.39
C GLU A 114 3.63 19.50 18.24
N ALA A 115 4.93 19.56 18.00
CA ALA A 115 5.64 20.81 17.69
C ALA A 115 5.06 21.49 16.43
N ALA A 116 4.83 20.72 15.35
CA ALA A 116 4.24 21.23 14.13
C ALA A 116 2.79 21.73 14.35
N GLN A 117 2.00 21.01 15.15
CA GLN A 117 0.65 21.42 15.52
C GLN A 117 0.66 22.74 16.33
N SER A 118 1.59 22.85 17.27
CA SER A 118 1.75 24.07 18.10
C SER A 118 2.13 25.30 17.27
N MET A 119 2.81 25.11 16.15
CA MET A 119 3.12 26.18 15.18
C MET A 119 1.95 26.49 14.23
N GLY A 120 0.79 25.85 14.39
CA GLY A 120 -0.40 26.12 13.58
C GLY A 120 -0.39 25.40 12.21
N ALA A 121 0.43 24.37 12.02
CA ALA A 121 0.45 23.61 10.77
C ALA A 121 -0.86 22.84 10.57
N SER A 122 -1.38 22.87 9.32
CA SER A 122 -2.56 22.08 8.95
C SER A 122 -2.24 20.58 8.87
N THR A 123 -3.26 19.72 8.94
CA THR A 123 -3.10 18.27 8.79
C THR A 123 -2.34 17.91 7.51
N PHE A 124 -2.67 18.54 6.38
CA PHE A 124 -1.98 18.32 5.11
C PHE A 124 -0.50 18.72 5.17
N GLN A 125 -0.18 19.85 5.80
CA GLN A 125 1.20 20.30 5.99
C GLN A 125 2.00 19.34 6.89
N ILE A 126 1.38 18.83 7.95
CA ILE A 126 2.01 17.87 8.86
C ILE A 126 2.29 16.57 8.12
N VAL A 127 1.33 16.04 7.36
CA VAL A 127 1.51 14.80 6.59
C VAL A 127 2.62 14.95 5.56
N THR A 128 2.60 16.03 4.77
CA THR A 128 3.52 16.18 3.63
C THR A 128 4.91 16.68 4.01
N ARG A 129 5.03 17.51 5.04
CA ARG A 129 6.29 18.17 5.43
C ARG A 129 6.96 17.58 6.66
N VAL A 130 6.24 16.81 7.46
CA VAL A 130 6.76 16.20 8.69
C VAL A 130 6.71 14.69 8.59
N ILE A 131 5.53 14.10 8.48
CA ILE A 131 5.34 12.66 8.56
C ILE A 131 6.02 11.93 7.39
N LEU A 132 5.75 12.31 6.16
CA LEU A 132 6.33 11.64 5.00
C LEU A 132 7.86 11.71 4.95
N PRO A 133 8.51 12.88 5.17
CA PRO A 133 9.97 12.93 5.23
C PRO A 133 10.55 12.10 6.38
N GLU A 134 9.97 12.17 7.57
CA GLU A 134 10.43 11.40 8.75
C GLU A 134 10.22 9.89 8.57
N ALA A 135 9.12 9.48 7.96
CA ALA A 135 8.81 8.07 7.70
C ALA A 135 9.57 7.50 6.49
N THR A 136 10.24 8.31 5.68
CA THR A 136 10.89 7.86 4.43
C THR A 136 11.81 6.66 4.61
N PRO A 137 12.70 6.56 5.61
CA PRO A 137 13.53 5.37 5.80
C PRO A 137 12.71 4.10 6.02
N SER A 138 11.67 4.17 6.84
CA SER A 138 10.76 3.05 7.11
C SER A 138 9.92 2.70 5.88
N LEU A 139 9.47 3.69 5.11
CA LEU A 139 8.75 3.48 3.86
C LEU A 139 9.61 2.79 2.80
N ILE A 140 10.89 3.13 2.68
CA ILE A 140 11.84 2.47 1.77
C ILE A 140 12.04 1.01 2.18
N THR A 141 12.23 0.75 3.48
CA THR A 141 12.32 -0.62 4.01
C THR A 141 11.05 -1.41 3.72
N GLY A 142 9.89 -0.78 3.92
CA GLY A 142 8.59 -1.35 3.58
C GLY A 142 8.45 -1.66 2.08
N ALA A 143 8.95 -0.78 1.19
CA ALA A 143 8.96 -1.02 -0.25
C ALA A 143 9.80 -2.23 -0.63
N THR A 144 10.97 -2.37 -0.03
CA THR A 144 11.83 -3.55 -0.21
C THR A 144 11.11 -4.83 0.23
N THR A 145 10.50 -4.81 1.41
CA THR A 145 9.72 -5.93 1.94
C THR A 145 8.56 -6.30 1.02
N ALA A 146 7.80 -5.31 0.54
CA ALA A 146 6.69 -5.54 -0.38
C ALA A 146 7.16 -6.14 -1.71
N THR A 147 8.27 -5.64 -2.26
CA THR A 147 8.86 -6.15 -3.51
C THR A 147 9.28 -7.62 -3.37
N VAL A 148 9.95 -7.97 -2.27
CA VAL A 148 10.34 -9.35 -1.99
C VAL A 148 9.11 -10.24 -1.79
N THR A 149 8.09 -9.76 -1.10
CA THR A 149 6.84 -10.52 -0.89
C THR A 149 6.07 -10.76 -2.19
N ILE A 150 6.10 -9.82 -3.14
CA ILE A 150 5.47 -9.97 -4.46
C ILE A 150 6.27 -10.92 -5.35
N LEU A 151 7.59 -10.96 -5.18
CA LEU A 151 8.47 -11.88 -5.92
C LEU A 151 8.24 -13.36 -5.54
N GLY A 152 7.88 -13.65 -4.28
CA GLY A 152 7.56 -14.98 -3.75
C GLY A 152 8.60 -15.54 -2.82
#